data_59b880b5880aab11edd7ceb904cd5a55
#
_entry.id   59b880b5880aab11edd7ceb904cd5a55
#
_cell.length_a   1.000
_cell.length_b   1.000
_cell.length_c   1.000
_cell.angle_alpha   90.00
_cell.angle_beta   90.00
_cell.angle_gamma   90.00
#
_symmetry.space_group_name_H-M   'P 1'
#
loop_
_entity.id
_entity.type
_entity.pdbx_description
1 polymer ?
#
loop_
_entity_poly.entity_id
_entity_poly.type
_entity_poly.pdbx_seq_one_letter_code
_entity_poly.pdbx_strand_id
1 'polypeptide(L)'
;MWDLNSLVAIDIHTHAHTPPEAADPEENAQRAAMRAYFGQKGDELTTPAIAAYYRERKIGCVIFTVDSEKESGHRRYPNEEVAKIAAENSDIMIAFGSIDPAKGRAGAKEARRLVRDFGVKGFKFHPSTQGFFPNDRGAYVLYEAIAEEGAIALFHSGQTGVGSGMPGGNGIRLKYSNPMHIDDVAVDFPEMKIIIAHPSFPWQEEALAVCQHKPNVYIDLSGWSPKYFPPILVHYANTLIRRKVLFGSDYPALTPDRWLADFEKIDIRPEVRPLILKENAAQLLGLK
;
A
#
# COMPACT_ATOMS: atom_id res chain seq x y z
N MET A 1 12.17 17.93 -1.91
CA MET A 1 12.50 16.93 -2.98
C MET A 1 13.44 15.93 -2.37
N TRP A 2 13.23 14.63 -2.59
CA TRP A 2 14.05 13.58 -1.99
C TRP A 2 15.46 13.59 -2.58
N ASP A 3 16.47 13.54 -1.73
CA ASP A 3 17.84 13.24 -2.15
C ASP A 3 18.00 11.72 -2.32
N LEU A 4 17.75 11.23 -3.52
CA LEU A 4 17.81 9.79 -3.82
C LEU A 4 19.21 9.19 -3.59
N ASN A 5 20.28 9.99 -3.58
CA ASN A 5 21.63 9.49 -3.32
C ASN A 5 21.84 9.17 -1.83
N SER A 6 21.16 9.91 -0.95
CA SER A 6 21.23 9.67 0.49
C SER A 6 20.31 8.54 0.96
N LEU A 7 19.26 8.19 0.20
CA LEU A 7 18.32 7.13 0.57
C LEU A 7 18.87 5.75 0.24
N VAL A 8 18.71 4.82 1.16
CA VAL A 8 19.06 3.39 0.97
C VAL A 8 17.90 2.60 0.36
N ALA A 9 16.65 3.00 0.63
CA ALA A 9 15.45 2.36 0.10
C ALA A 9 14.26 3.34 0.05
N ILE A 10 13.19 2.94 -0.66
CA ILE A 10 11.89 3.60 -0.67
C ILE A 10 10.84 2.56 -0.31
N ASP A 11 10.22 2.73 0.85
CA ASP A 11 9.11 1.93 1.33
C ASP A 11 7.80 2.47 0.75
N ILE A 12 7.21 1.73 -0.19
CA ILE A 12 5.98 2.15 -0.89
C ILE A 12 4.71 1.90 -0.08
N HIS A 13 4.82 1.28 1.12
CA HIS A 13 3.66 0.77 1.85
C HIS A 13 3.80 0.97 3.36
N THR A 14 3.34 2.13 3.85
CA THR A 14 3.29 2.43 5.28
C THR A 14 1.93 3.01 5.67
N HIS A 15 1.43 2.61 6.84
CA HIS A 15 0.13 3.02 7.32
C HIS A 15 0.20 4.16 8.34
N ALA A 16 -0.63 5.18 8.11
CA ALA A 16 -1.01 6.16 9.12
C ALA A 16 -2.28 5.66 9.83
N HIS A 17 -2.33 5.81 11.12
CA HIS A 17 -3.47 5.40 11.94
C HIS A 17 -4.02 6.56 12.76
N THR A 18 -5.33 6.52 13.01
CA THR A 18 -5.96 7.38 14.02
C THR A 18 -5.23 7.19 15.34
N PRO A 19 -4.78 8.27 16.01
CA PRO A 19 -4.20 8.13 17.34
C PRO A 19 -5.14 7.37 18.28
N PRO A 20 -4.63 6.49 19.16
CA PRO A 20 -5.48 5.63 20.01
C PRO A 20 -6.50 6.40 20.86
N GLU A 21 -6.16 7.61 21.26
CA GLU A 21 -7.04 8.51 22.03
C GLU A 21 -8.18 9.11 21.21
N ALA A 22 -8.06 9.11 19.88
CA ALA A 22 -9.06 9.62 18.94
C ALA A 22 -9.84 8.50 18.24
N ALA A 23 -9.37 7.25 18.32
CA ALA A 23 -10.05 6.08 17.78
C ALA A 23 -11.17 5.62 18.73
N ASP A 24 -12.23 5.06 18.18
CA ASP A 24 -13.27 4.48 19.02
C ASP A 24 -12.82 3.15 19.68
N PRO A 25 -13.53 2.69 20.75
CA PRO A 25 -13.13 1.49 21.47
C PRO A 25 -13.11 0.22 20.61
N GLU A 26 -14.00 0.10 19.62
CA GLU A 26 -14.07 -1.08 18.75
C GLU A 26 -12.92 -1.11 17.76
N GLU A 27 -12.57 0.06 17.16
CA GLU A 27 -11.37 0.21 16.32
C GLU A 27 -10.11 -0.16 17.11
N ASN A 28 -9.97 0.34 18.34
CA ASN A 28 -8.84 0.01 19.21
C ASN A 28 -8.78 -1.49 19.54
N ALA A 29 -9.93 -2.14 19.79
CA ALA A 29 -9.99 -3.58 20.05
C ALA A 29 -9.58 -4.40 18.81
N GLN A 30 -10.02 -4.01 17.61
CA GLN A 30 -9.64 -4.66 16.36
C GLN A 30 -8.12 -4.53 16.11
N ARG A 31 -7.58 -3.35 16.32
CA ARG A 31 -6.13 -3.10 16.19
C ARG A 31 -5.32 -3.91 17.20
N ALA A 32 -5.79 -3.98 18.45
CA ALA A 32 -5.16 -4.81 19.49
C ALA A 32 -5.17 -6.30 19.12
N ALA A 33 -6.28 -6.83 18.59
CA ALA A 33 -6.38 -8.20 18.13
C ALA A 33 -5.41 -8.50 16.98
N MET A 34 -5.29 -7.60 16.00
CA MET A 34 -4.36 -7.72 14.89
C MET A 34 -2.90 -7.71 15.39
N ARG A 35 -2.56 -6.81 16.30
CA ARG A 35 -1.21 -6.75 16.92
C ARG A 35 -0.86 -8.04 17.65
N ALA A 36 -1.81 -8.56 18.43
CA ALA A 36 -1.62 -9.83 19.14
C ALA A 36 -1.42 -11.00 18.17
N TYR A 37 -2.21 -11.06 17.10
CA TYR A 37 -2.10 -12.09 16.06
C TYR A 37 -0.71 -12.10 15.39
N PHE A 38 -0.16 -10.92 15.08
CA PHE A 38 1.18 -10.79 14.49
C PHE A 38 2.33 -10.79 15.50
N GLY A 39 2.03 -10.91 16.80
CA GLY A 39 3.04 -10.87 17.85
C GLY A 39 3.82 -9.55 17.90
N GLN A 40 3.19 -8.43 17.53
CA GLN A 40 3.81 -7.12 17.56
C GLN A 40 4.04 -6.64 19.00
N LYS A 41 5.21 -6.08 19.25
CA LYS A 41 5.62 -5.54 20.55
C LYS A 41 5.88 -4.02 20.43
N GLY A 42 5.66 -3.32 21.54
CA GLY A 42 5.86 -1.87 21.61
C GLY A 42 4.63 -1.06 21.21
N ASP A 43 4.70 0.25 21.33
CA ASP A 43 3.63 1.17 20.97
C ASP A 43 3.66 1.51 19.47
N GLU A 44 2.51 1.84 18.90
CA GLU A 44 2.44 2.39 17.56
C GLU A 44 2.96 3.83 17.56
N LEU A 45 3.81 4.15 16.58
CA LEU A 45 4.26 5.51 16.40
C LEU A 45 3.12 6.38 15.84
N THR A 46 3.02 7.61 16.31
CA THR A 46 2.17 8.62 15.67
C THR A 46 2.69 8.93 14.26
N THR A 47 1.82 9.38 13.37
CA THR A 47 2.21 9.68 11.99
C THR A 47 3.41 10.63 11.88
N PRO A 48 3.53 11.71 12.67
CA PRO A 48 4.75 12.53 12.70
C PRO A 48 6.00 11.78 13.19
N ALA A 49 5.86 10.89 14.17
CA ALA A 49 6.98 10.09 14.67
C ALA A 49 7.50 9.07 13.66
N ILE A 50 6.62 8.58 12.75
CA ILE A 50 7.01 7.74 11.62
C ILE A 50 8.02 8.47 10.72
N ALA A 51 7.86 9.77 10.47
CA ALA A 51 8.83 10.53 9.66
C ALA A 51 10.24 10.52 10.26
N ALA A 52 10.35 10.72 11.58
CA ALA A 52 11.62 10.67 12.28
C ALA A 52 12.24 9.26 12.22
N TYR A 53 11.42 8.23 12.43
CA TYR A 53 11.81 6.82 12.37
C TYR A 53 12.40 6.43 11.01
N TYR A 54 11.76 6.85 9.91
CA TYR A 54 12.21 6.58 8.55
C TYR A 54 13.43 7.43 8.17
N ARG A 55 13.49 8.68 8.62
CA ARG A 55 14.64 9.58 8.36
C ARG A 55 15.93 9.04 8.99
N GLU A 56 15.87 8.55 10.24
CA GLU A 56 17.02 7.90 10.90
C GLU A 56 17.58 6.74 10.09
N ARG A 57 16.70 5.99 9.38
CA ARG A 57 17.06 4.85 8.54
C ARG A 57 17.43 5.20 7.12
N LYS A 58 17.33 6.46 6.74
CA LYS A 58 17.50 6.92 5.35
C LYS A 58 16.61 6.17 4.36
N ILE A 59 15.36 5.90 4.76
CA ILE A 59 14.36 5.23 3.92
C ILE A 59 13.26 6.24 3.63
N GLY A 60 12.99 6.53 2.35
CA GLY A 60 11.81 7.29 1.97
C GLY A 60 10.55 6.45 2.17
N CYS A 61 9.41 7.05 2.55
CA CYS A 61 8.19 6.30 2.72
C CYS A 61 6.97 6.93 2.03
N VAL A 62 6.13 6.08 1.47
CA VAL A 62 4.78 6.44 1.05
C VAL A 62 3.83 6.08 2.17
N ILE A 63 3.09 7.07 2.68
CA ILE A 63 2.20 6.92 3.83
C ILE A 63 0.74 7.17 3.45
N PHE A 64 -0.15 6.34 3.98
CA PHE A 64 -1.59 6.41 3.71
C PHE A 64 -2.41 5.80 4.85
N THR A 65 -3.70 6.08 4.81
CA THR A 65 -4.73 5.42 5.63
C THR A 65 -5.61 4.52 4.76
N VAL A 66 -6.64 3.90 5.34
CA VAL A 66 -7.69 3.17 4.63
C VAL A 66 -9.04 3.74 5.02
N ASP A 67 -9.78 4.22 4.01
CA ASP A 67 -11.16 4.68 4.17
C ASP A 67 -12.12 3.50 4.02
N SER A 68 -12.55 2.93 5.11
CA SER A 68 -13.53 1.83 5.17
C SER A 68 -14.79 2.22 5.95
N GLU A 69 -15.12 3.52 6.04
CA GLU A 69 -16.21 4.04 6.86
C GLU A 69 -17.53 3.35 6.63
N LYS A 70 -17.86 3.02 5.38
CA LYS A 70 -19.13 2.37 5.03
C LYS A 70 -19.27 0.97 5.62
N GLU A 71 -18.22 0.16 5.55
CA GLU A 71 -18.26 -1.23 6.00
C GLU A 71 -17.96 -1.38 7.50
N SER A 72 -17.04 -0.56 8.04
CA SER A 72 -16.62 -0.63 9.44
C SER A 72 -17.50 0.19 10.38
N GLY A 73 -18.14 1.24 9.87
CA GLY A 73 -18.81 2.25 10.70
C GLY A 73 -17.85 3.20 11.44
N HIS A 74 -16.54 2.99 11.35
CA HIS A 74 -15.54 3.82 12.02
C HIS A 74 -15.13 5.00 11.16
N ARG A 75 -14.96 6.15 11.79
CA ARG A 75 -14.49 7.35 11.09
C ARG A 75 -13.06 7.16 10.60
N ARG A 76 -12.81 7.43 9.32
CA ARG A 76 -11.46 7.39 8.75
C ARG A 76 -10.53 8.42 9.37
N TYR A 77 -9.24 8.14 9.36
CA TYR A 77 -8.22 9.16 9.57
C TYR A 77 -8.23 10.12 8.37
N PRO A 78 -8.28 11.45 8.58
CA PRO A 78 -8.45 12.39 7.47
C PRO A 78 -7.26 12.37 6.49
N ASN A 79 -7.54 12.27 5.20
CA ASN A 79 -6.52 12.33 4.15
C ASN A 79 -5.72 13.64 4.19
N GLU A 80 -6.38 14.74 4.54
CA GLU A 80 -5.77 16.06 4.63
C GLU A 80 -4.72 16.14 5.74
N GLU A 81 -4.95 15.47 6.87
CA GLU A 81 -3.97 15.39 7.96
C GLU A 81 -2.74 14.58 7.56
N VAL A 82 -2.95 13.43 6.91
CA VAL A 82 -1.85 12.61 6.38
C VAL A 82 -1.04 13.41 5.36
N ALA A 83 -1.71 14.10 4.44
CA ALA A 83 -1.07 14.92 3.41
C ALA A 83 -0.30 16.10 4.01
N LYS A 84 -0.86 16.77 5.03
CA LYS A 84 -0.18 17.86 5.76
C LYS A 84 1.09 17.36 6.45
N ILE A 85 1.01 16.26 7.19
CA ILE A 85 2.19 15.68 7.86
C ILE A 85 3.26 15.28 6.85
N ALA A 86 2.87 14.69 5.71
CA ALA A 86 3.81 14.35 4.65
C ALA A 86 4.45 15.60 4.02
N ALA A 87 3.68 16.67 3.82
CA ALA A 87 4.20 17.94 3.31
C ALA A 87 5.21 18.60 4.28
N GLU A 88 4.94 18.56 5.58
CA GLU A 88 5.87 19.01 6.64
C GLU A 88 7.15 18.17 6.72
N ASN A 89 7.11 16.94 6.21
CA ASN A 89 8.22 15.99 6.15
C ASN A 89 8.57 15.58 4.70
N SER A 90 8.44 16.52 3.77
CA SER A 90 8.60 16.28 2.32
C SER A 90 10.00 15.87 1.87
N ASP A 91 10.97 15.85 2.79
CA ASP A 91 12.31 15.28 2.60
C ASP A 91 12.32 13.75 2.65
N ILE A 92 11.30 13.12 3.28
CA ILE A 92 11.27 11.67 3.55
C ILE A 92 9.91 11.01 3.32
N MET A 93 8.81 11.79 3.25
CA MET A 93 7.44 11.28 3.12
C MET A 93 6.75 11.75 1.85
N ILE A 94 5.93 10.86 1.27
CA ILE A 94 4.96 11.15 0.22
C ILE A 94 3.60 10.63 0.70
N ALA A 95 2.55 11.45 0.59
CA ALA A 95 1.20 11.04 0.92
C ALA A 95 0.51 10.34 -0.24
N PHE A 96 -0.13 9.19 0.04
CA PHE A 96 -1.27 8.69 -0.70
C PHE A 96 -2.54 8.95 0.13
N GLY A 97 -3.67 9.10 -0.56
CA GLY A 97 -4.99 9.15 0.08
C GLY A 97 -5.65 7.78 0.14
N SER A 98 -6.82 7.72 0.73
CA SER A 98 -7.75 6.61 0.59
C SER A 98 -9.17 7.15 0.54
N ILE A 99 -9.97 6.65 -0.39
CA ILE A 99 -11.37 7.04 -0.58
C ILE A 99 -12.18 5.75 -0.78
N ASP A 100 -13.25 5.58 -0.01
CA ASP A 100 -14.18 4.47 -0.23
C ASP A 100 -14.86 4.62 -1.59
N PRO A 101 -14.77 3.63 -2.49
CA PRO A 101 -15.41 3.68 -3.81
C PRO A 101 -16.92 3.90 -3.76
N ALA A 102 -17.58 3.52 -2.66
CA ALA A 102 -19.01 3.76 -2.46
C ALA A 102 -19.38 5.26 -2.41
N LYS A 103 -18.40 6.16 -2.22
CA LYS A 103 -18.61 7.62 -2.28
C LYS A 103 -18.85 8.13 -3.72
N GLY A 104 -18.61 7.31 -4.73
CA GLY A 104 -18.94 7.59 -6.12
C GLY A 104 -18.42 8.95 -6.61
N ARG A 105 -19.30 9.78 -7.18
CA ARG A 105 -18.94 11.13 -7.70
C ARG A 105 -18.37 12.08 -6.63
N ALA A 106 -18.82 11.97 -5.40
CA ALA A 106 -18.29 12.78 -4.30
C ALA A 106 -16.83 12.37 -3.99
N GLY A 107 -16.55 11.07 -3.99
CA GLY A 107 -15.19 10.55 -3.88
C GLY A 107 -14.27 10.98 -5.03
N ALA A 108 -14.77 10.95 -6.28
CA ALA A 108 -14.04 11.45 -7.43
C ALA A 108 -13.67 12.94 -7.33
N LYS A 109 -14.60 13.77 -6.85
CA LYS A 109 -14.32 15.18 -6.59
C LYS A 109 -13.27 15.36 -5.48
N GLU A 110 -13.36 14.55 -4.43
CA GLU A 110 -12.38 14.56 -3.33
C GLU A 110 -11.00 14.12 -3.83
N ALA A 111 -10.90 13.09 -4.67
CA ALA A 111 -9.63 12.62 -5.23
C ALA A 111 -8.91 13.73 -6.01
N ARG A 112 -9.62 14.43 -6.90
CA ARG A 112 -9.05 15.56 -7.64
C ARG A 112 -8.57 16.67 -6.71
N ARG A 113 -9.35 17.01 -5.68
CA ARG A 113 -8.97 18.02 -4.68
C ARG A 113 -7.71 17.60 -3.91
N LEU A 114 -7.64 16.36 -3.45
CA LEU A 114 -6.48 15.86 -2.71
C LEU A 114 -5.19 15.89 -3.55
N VAL A 115 -5.27 15.57 -4.83
CA VAL A 115 -4.11 15.68 -5.73
C VAL A 115 -3.72 17.14 -5.96
N ARG A 116 -4.68 18.00 -6.32
CA ARG A 116 -4.41 19.37 -6.75
C ARG A 116 -4.02 20.30 -5.59
N ASP A 117 -4.73 20.20 -4.45
CA ASP A 117 -4.61 21.14 -3.35
C ASP A 117 -3.64 20.63 -2.25
N PHE A 118 -3.47 19.30 -2.13
CA PHE A 118 -2.68 18.68 -1.06
C PHE A 118 -1.47 17.88 -1.57
N GLY A 119 -1.30 17.75 -2.89
CA GLY A 119 -0.15 17.09 -3.49
C GLY A 119 -0.11 15.58 -3.30
N VAL A 120 -1.24 14.94 -3.00
CA VAL A 120 -1.37 13.48 -2.89
C VAL A 120 -0.96 12.83 -4.23
N LYS A 121 -0.15 11.77 -4.16
CA LYS A 121 0.43 11.12 -5.36
C LYS A 121 -0.25 9.82 -5.77
N GLY A 122 -1.13 9.30 -4.94
CA GLY A 122 -1.85 8.06 -5.22
C GLY A 122 -2.95 7.79 -4.20
N PHE A 123 -3.64 6.66 -4.37
CA PHE A 123 -4.76 6.27 -3.52
C PHE A 123 -4.67 4.79 -3.16
N LYS A 124 -4.77 4.50 -1.86
CA LYS A 124 -4.85 3.14 -1.30
C LYS A 124 -6.29 2.65 -1.31
N PHE A 125 -6.47 1.44 -1.80
CA PHE A 125 -7.69 0.66 -1.70
C PHE A 125 -7.45 -0.62 -0.92
N HIS A 126 -8.43 -1.03 -0.14
CA HIS A 126 -8.42 -2.31 0.55
C HIS A 126 -9.75 -3.04 0.28
N PRO A 127 -9.87 -3.75 -0.85
CA PRO A 127 -11.14 -4.31 -1.32
C PRO A 127 -11.87 -5.13 -0.27
N SER A 128 -11.15 -5.96 0.52
CA SER A 128 -11.76 -6.80 1.55
C SER A 128 -12.34 -6.01 2.73
N THR A 129 -11.74 -4.87 3.12
CA THR A 129 -12.27 -4.01 4.20
C THR A 129 -13.29 -2.99 3.71
N GLN A 130 -13.22 -2.62 2.43
CA GLN A 130 -14.15 -1.69 1.78
C GLN A 130 -15.35 -2.39 1.13
N GLY A 131 -15.35 -3.75 1.10
CA GLY A 131 -16.48 -4.57 0.67
C GLY A 131 -16.82 -4.48 -0.82
N PHE A 132 -15.82 -4.33 -1.72
CA PHE A 132 -16.04 -4.21 -3.16
C PHE A 132 -15.05 -5.03 -3.98
N PHE A 133 -15.42 -5.41 -5.19
CA PHE A 133 -14.45 -5.93 -6.16
C PHE A 133 -13.77 -4.78 -6.91
N PRO A 134 -12.45 -4.82 -7.12
CA PRO A 134 -11.75 -3.76 -7.86
C PRO A 134 -12.38 -3.42 -9.23
N ASN A 135 -12.95 -4.40 -9.93
CA ASN A 135 -13.64 -4.21 -11.21
C ASN A 135 -15.14 -3.86 -11.10
N ASP A 136 -15.65 -3.52 -9.91
CA ASP A 136 -17.01 -3.02 -9.76
C ASP A 136 -17.18 -1.69 -10.50
N ARG A 137 -18.13 -1.61 -11.42
CA ARG A 137 -18.37 -0.40 -12.27
C ARG A 137 -18.68 0.84 -11.44
N GLY A 138 -19.22 0.70 -10.23
CA GLY A 138 -19.44 1.80 -9.30
C GLY A 138 -18.16 2.50 -8.84
N ALA A 139 -17.02 1.80 -8.83
CA ALA A 139 -15.72 2.34 -8.47
C ALA A 139 -15.06 3.14 -9.63
N TYR A 140 -15.47 2.92 -10.88
CA TYR A 140 -14.80 3.45 -12.07
C TYR A 140 -14.80 4.98 -12.13
N VAL A 141 -15.85 5.63 -11.67
CA VAL A 141 -15.90 7.10 -11.61
C VAL A 141 -14.78 7.69 -10.72
N LEU A 142 -14.34 6.93 -9.70
CA LEU A 142 -13.20 7.30 -8.87
C LEU A 142 -11.87 7.03 -9.60
N TYR A 143 -11.76 5.88 -10.29
CA TYR A 143 -10.56 5.57 -11.06
C TYR A 143 -10.34 6.52 -12.24
N GLU A 144 -11.41 6.96 -12.91
CA GLU A 144 -11.35 8.03 -13.92
C GLU A 144 -10.68 9.28 -13.34
N ALA A 145 -11.12 9.72 -12.16
CA ALA A 145 -10.54 10.88 -11.51
C ALA A 145 -9.06 10.69 -11.14
N ILE A 146 -8.69 9.49 -10.68
CA ILE A 146 -7.31 9.15 -10.33
C ILE A 146 -6.42 9.12 -11.59
N ALA A 147 -6.90 8.53 -12.67
CA ALA A 147 -6.18 8.46 -13.94
C ALA A 147 -6.00 9.84 -14.57
N GLU A 148 -7.05 10.68 -14.60
CA GLU A 148 -6.99 12.05 -15.11
C GLU A 148 -5.96 12.91 -14.37
N GLU A 149 -5.79 12.73 -13.07
CA GLU A 149 -4.80 13.44 -12.26
C GLU A 149 -3.40 12.79 -12.33
N GLY A 150 -3.22 11.72 -13.09
CA GLY A 150 -1.95 10.98 -13.19
C GLY A 150 -1.51 10.35 -11.86
N ALA A 151 -2.46 10.13 -10.94
CA ALA A 151 -2.19 9.53 -9.65
C ALA A 151 -2.12 7.99 -9.73
N ILE A 152 -1.54 7.37 -8.71
CA ILE A 152 -1.30 5.92 -8.62
C ILE A 152 -2.45 5.27 -7.85
N ALA A 153 -2.94 4.11 -8.30
CA ALA A 153 -3.86 3.27 -7.52
C ALA A 153 -3.11 2.10 -6.89
N LEU A 154 -3.17 1.97 -5.56
CA LEU A 154 -2.55 0.89 -4.80
C LEU A 154 -3.65 0.02 -4.18
N PHE A 155 -3.77 -1.23 -4.62
CA PHE A 155 -4.79 -2.17 -4.15
C PHE A 155 -4.18 -3.21 -3.22
N HIS A 156 -4.76 -3.36 -2.02
CA HIS A 156 -4.53 -4.56 -1.20
C HIS A 156 -4.94 -5.80 -2.01
N SER A 157 -4.13 -6.85 -1.95
CA SER A 157 -4.38 -8.11 -2.64
C SER A 157 -4.00 -9.30 -1.77
N GLY A 158 -4.76 -10.36 -1.90
CA GLY A 158 -4.56 -11.58 -1.11
C GLY A 158 -5.20 -11.55 0.27
N GLN A 159 -4.71 -12.43 1.14
CA GLN A 159 -5.15 -12.54 2.53
C GLN A 159 -4.73 -11.30 3.31
N THR A 160 -5.57 -10.87 4.24
CA THR A 160 -5.31 -9.73 5.12
C THR A 160 -5.16 -10.14 6.57
N GLY A 161 -4.36 -9.35 7.32
CA GLY A 161 -4.29 -9.43 8.77
C GLY A 161 -5.50 -8.84 9.49
N VAL A 162 -6.24 -7.95 8.83
CA VAL A 162 -7.45 -7.34 9.42
C VAL A 162 -8.51 -8.42 9.69
N GLY A 163 -8.99 -8.47 10.93
CA GLY A 163 -9.97 -9.47 11.37
C GLY A 163 -9.38 -10.86 11.65
N SER A 164 -8.10 -11.11 11.39
CA SER A 164 -7.46 -12.40 11.68
C SER A 164 -7.52 -12.72 13.17
N GLY A 165 -7.89 -13.97 13.51
CA GLY A 165 -8.07 -14.41 14.89
C GLY A 165 -9.38 -13.99 15.55
N MET A 166 -10.20 -13.16 14.91
CA MET A 166 -11.52 -12.76 15.40
C MET A 166 -12.63 -13.69 14.89
N PRO A 167 -13.75 -13.84 15.62
CA PRO A 167 -14.90 -14.65 15.16
C PRO A 167 -15.37 -14.20 13.77
N GLY A 168 -15.51 -15.17 12.84
CA GLY A 168 -15.91 -14.90 11.46
C GLY A 168 -14.96 -13.99 10.69
N GLY A 169 -13.71 -13.85 11.15
CA GLY A 169 -12.73 -12.91 10.54
C GLY A 169 -13.21 -11.46 10.62
N ASN A 170 -14.00 -11.11 11.63
CA ASN A 170 -14.65 -9.80 11.78
C ASN A 170 -15.46 -9.37 10.54
N GLY A 171 -16.11 -10.32 9.85
CA GLY A 171 -16.91 -10.07 8.66
C GLY A 171 -16.12 -9.86 7.36
N ILE A 172 -14.79 -9.87 7.41
CA ILE A 172 -13.93 -9.66 6.24
C ILE A 172 -14.06 -10.81 5.23
N ARG A 173 -14.23 -10.48 3.96
CA ARG A 173 -14.34 -11.46 2.86
C ARG A 173 -13.13 -11.34 1.93
N LEU A 174 -12.26 -12.35 1.96
CA LEU A 174 -11.01 -12.37 1.20
C LEU A 174 -11.22 -12.34 -0.33
N LYS A 175 -12.35 -12.84 -0.82
CA LYS A 175 -12.64 -12.91 -2.28
C LYS A 175 -12.52 -11.58 -3.00
N TYR A 176 -12.76 -10.47 -2.31
CA TYR A 176 -12.63 -9.13 -2.89
C TYR A 176 -11.20 -8.74 -3.26
N SER A 177 -10.22 -9.37 -2.63
CA SER A 177 -8.79 -9.07 -2.82
C SER A 177 -8.09 -10.06 -3.78
N ASN A 178 -8.84 -10.76 -4.65
CA ASN A 178 -8.24 -11.54 -5.72
C ASN A 178 -7.65 -10.60 -6.80
N PRO A 179 -6.34 -10.69 -7.12
CA PRO A 179 -5.69 -9.78 -8.07
C PRO A 179 -6.22 -9.87 -9.51
N MET A 180 -6.93 -10.93 -9.88
CA MET A 180 -7.54 -11.02 -11.21
C MET A 180 -8.59 -9.94 -11.47
N HIS A 181 -9.22 -9.38 -10.43
CA HIS A 181 -10.11 -8.23 -10.60
C HIS A 181 -9.36 -6.94 -10.96
N ILE A 182 -8.06 -6.87 -10.66
CA ILE A 182 -7.19 -5.74 -11.04
C ILE A 182 -6.80 -5.83 -12.52
N ASP A 183 -6.80 -7.03 -13.10
CA ASP A 183 -6.55 -7.22 -14.53
C ASP A 183 -7.55 -6.42 -15.38
N ASP A 184 -8.85 -6.50 -15.06
CA ASP A 184 -9.90 -5.74 -15.74
C ASP A 184 -9.68 -4.23 -15.60
N VAL A 185 -9.35 -3.76 -14.38
CA VAL A 185 -9.07 -2.33 -14.14
C VAL A 185 -7.88 -1.84 -14.96
N ALA A 186 -6.83 -2.66 -15.07
CA ALA A 186 -5.64 -2.31 -15.83
C ALA A 186 -5.90 -2.26 -17.35
N VAL A 187 -6.88 -3.04 -17.86
CA VAL A 187 -7.35 -2.96 -19.25
C VAL A 187 -8.14 -1.68 -19.49
N ASP A 188 -9.07 -1.38 -18.58
CA ASP A 188 -9.99 -0.25 -18.76
C ASP A 188 -9.31 1.11 -18.49
N PHE A 189 -8.18 1.13 -17.72
CA PHE A 189 -7.38 2.32 -17.39
C PHE A 189 -5.90 2.11 -17.74
N PRO A 190 -5.52 1.99 -19.02
CA PRO A 190 -4.15 1.64 -19.42
C PRO A 190 -3.09 2.69 -19.04
N GLU A 191 -3.48 3.95 -18.88
CA GLU A 191 -2.58 5.05 -18.48
C GLU A 191 -2.40 5.16 -16.94
N MET A 192 -3.32 4.57 -16.16
CA MET A 192 -3.24 4.60 -14.71
C MET A 192 -2.17 3.61 -14.23
N LYS A 193 -1.23 4.09 -13.43
CA LYS A 193 -0.26 3.22 -12.74
C LYS A 193 -0.96 2.51 -11.59
N ILE A 194 -0.80 1.21 -11.51
CA ILE A 194 -1.46 0.35 -10.50
C ILE A 194 -0.39 -0.42 -9.74
N ILE A 195 -0.55 -0.50 -8.42
CA ILE A 195 0.28 -1.35 -7.56
C ILE A 195 -0.63 -2.43 -6.95
N ILE A 196 -0.26 -3.69 -7.16
CA ILE A 196 -0.80 -4.83 -6.40
C ILE A 196 0.02 -4.93 -5.11
N ALA A 197 -0.62 -4.72 -3.95
CA ALA A 197 0.06 -4.83 -2.68
C ALA A 197 0.18 -6.29 -2.24
N HIS A 198 1.31 -6.59 -1.61
CA HIS A 198 1.69 -7.87 -1.04
C HIS A 198 2.00 -8.97 -2.08
N PRO A 199 2.62 -10.08 -1.65
CA PRO A 199 2.79 -11.28 -2.47
C PRO A 199 1.48 -11.96 -2.89
N SER A 200 0.32 -11.46 -2.41
CA SER A 200 -1.04 -11.87 -2.81
C SER A 200 -1.44 -13.31 -2.43
N PHE A 201 -0.94 -13.85 -1.30
CA PHE A 201 -1.36 -15.19 -0.86
C PHE A 201 -2.90 -15.32 -0.77
N PRO A 202 -3.55 -16.37 -1.31
CA PRO A 202 -2.96 -17.53 -1.99
C PRO A 202 -2.81 -17.36 -3.52
N TRP A 203 -3.05 -16.19 -4.08
CA TRP A 203 -3.09 -15.89 -5.52
C TRP A 203 -1.79 -15.27 -6.04
N GLN A 204 -0.63 -15.81 -5.61
CA GLN A 204 0.68 -15.25 -5.99
C GLN A 204 0.93 -15.33 -7.50
N GLU A 205 0.58 -16.46 -8.12
CA GLU A 205 0.82 -16.69 -9.54
C GLU A 205 -0.07 -15.80 -10.41
N GLU A 206 -1.33 -15.58 -10.00
CA GLU A 206 -2.24 -14.64 -10.66
C GLU A 206 -1.71 -13.20 -10.60
N ALA A 207 -1.22 -12.76 -9.43
CA ALA A 207 -0.62 -11.44 -9.29
C ALA A 207 0.60 -11.26 -10.19
N LEU A 208 1.47 -12.28 -10.26
CA LEU A 208 2.65 -12.29 -11.13
C LEU A 208 2.25 -12.26 -12.60
N ALA A 209 1.21 -13.03 -12.99
CA ALA A 209 0.70 -13.06 -14.36
C ALA A 209 0.15 -11.68 -14.78
N VAL A 210 -0.65 -11.03 -13.93
CA VAL A 210 -1.15 -9.67 -14.18
C VAL A 210 0.00 -8.68 -14.31
N CYS A 211 0.97 -8.68 -13.38
CA CYS A 211 2.14 -7.81 -13.45
C CYS A 211 2.98 -8.02 -14.71
N GLN A 212 3.16 -9.27 -15.15
CA GLN A 212 3.90 -9.57 -16.37
C GLN A 212 3.16 -9.09 -17.61
N HIS A 213 1.85 -9.31 -17.67
CA HIS A 213 1.04 -9.03 -18.85
C HIS A 213 0.72 -7.54 -19.04
N LYS A 214 0.48 -6.80 -17.93
CA LYS A 214 0.06 -5.39 -17.98
C LYS A 214 1.24 -4.45 -17.76
N PRO A 215 1.60 -3.56 -18.71
CA PRO A 215 2.74 -2.66 -18.59
C PRO A 215 2.60 -1.67 -17.42
N ASN A 216 1.38 -1.27 -17.09
CA ASN A 216 1.03 -0.30 -16.06
C ASN A 216 0.85 -0.89 -14.64
N VAL A 217 1.02 -2.22 -14.45
CA VAL A 217 0.86 -2.89 -13.15
C VAL A 217 2.20 -3.25 -12.54
N TYR A 218 2.35 -2.91 -11.27
CA TYR A 218 3.49 -3.17 -10.39
C TYR A 218 3.05 -4.04 -9.22
N ILE A 219 4.00 -4.61 -8.47
CA ILE A 219 3.73 -5.36 -7.24
C ILE A 219 4.65 -4.87 -6.13
N ASP A 220 4.11 -4.61 -4.93
CA ASP A 220 4.93 -4.42 -3.74
C ASP A 220 5.00 -5.71 -2.91
N LEU A 221 6.11 -5.89 -2.21
CA LEU A 221 6.38 -7.10 -1.43
C LEU A 221 6.15 -6.90 0.07
N SER A 222 5.24 -6.00 0.43
CA SER A 222 4.93 -5.65 1.82
C SER A 222 4.13 -6.74 2.57
N GLY A 223 4.03 -6.59 3.89
CA GLY A 223 3.20 -7.44 4.76
C GLY A 223 3.72 -8.85 5.00
N TRP A 224 4.73 -9.29 4.26
CA TRP A 224 5.37 -10.60 4.36
C TRP A 224 6.87 -10.46 4.55
N SER A 225 7.42 -11.20 5.52
CA SER A 225 8.87 -11.30 5.62
C SER A 225 9.41 -12.05 4.39
N PRO A 226 10.46 -11.53 3.72
CA PRO A 226 11.06 -12.13 2.52
C PRO A 226 11.40 -13.62 2.64
N LYS A 227 11.71 -14.09 3.83
CA LYS A 227 12.00 -15.53 4.08
C LYS A 227 10.82 -16.47 3.76
N TYR A 228 9.60 -15.92 3.61
CA TYR A 228 8.41 -16.71 3.25
C TYR A 228 8.00 -16.53 1.78
N PHE A 229 8.78 -15.81 0.99
CA PHE A 229 8.48 -15.65 -0.43
C PHE A 229 8.56 -16.98 -1.15
N PRO A 230 7.54 -17.36 -1.92
CA PRO A 230 7.59 -18.58 -2.69
C PRO A 230 8.66 -18.48 -3.79
N PRO A 231 9.31 -19.61 -4.17
CA PRO A 231 10.38 -19.62 -5.19
C PRO A 231 9.96 -18.97 -6.52
N ILE A 232 8.70 -19.11 -6.91
CA ILE A 232 8.17 -18.52 -8.16
C ILE A 232 8.23 -16.98 -8.10
N LEU A 233 7.89 -16.37 -6.97
CA LEU A 233 7.97 -14.91 -6.79
C LEU A 233 9.42 -14.44 -6.89
N VAL A 234 10.36 -15.12 -6.23
CA VAL A 234 11.79 -14.81 -6.30
C VAL A 234 12.32 -14.93 -7.74
N HIS A 235 11.91 -15.97 -8.47
CA HIS A 235 12.27 -16.15 -9.87
C HIS A 235 11.78 -15.00 -10.75
N TYR A 236 10.50 -14.62 -10.65
CA TYR A 236 9.93 -13.54 -11.44
C TYR A 236 10.53 -12.16 -11.06
N ALA A 237 10.77 -11.92 -9.78
CA ALA A 237 11.43 -10.70 -9.30
C ALA A 237 12.85 -10.54 -9.86
N ASN A 238 13.57 -11.64 -10.05
CA ASN A 238 14.91 -11.67 -10.65
C ASN A 238 14.90 -11.51 -12.19
N THR A 239 13.77 -11.74 -12.84
CA THR A 239 13.72 -11.93 -14.30
C THR A 239 12.67 -11.03 -14.95
N LEU A 240 11.48 -11.57 -15.19
CA LEU A 240 10.46 -11.01 -16.07
C LEU A 240 9.86 -9.69 -15.56
N ILE A 241 9.71 -9.54 -14.24
CA ILE A 241 9.12 -8.35 -13.65
C ILE A 241 10.09 -7.52 -12.80
N ARG A 242 11.41 -7.72 -12.95
CA ARG A 242 12.45 -7.06 -12.12
C ARG A 242 12.33 -5.53 -12.02
N ARG A 243 11.73 -4.88 -13.01
CA ARG A 243 11.50 -3.43 -13.05
C ARG A 243 10.12 -3.01 -12.54
N LYS A 244 9.35 -3.95 -11.99
CA LYS A 244 7.98 -3.73 -11.50
C LYS A 244 7.78 -4.17 -10.06
N VAL A 245 8.80 -4.73 -9.43
CA VAL A 245 8.78 -5.16 -8.02
C VAL A 245 9.26 -4.02 -7.15
N LEU A 246 8.51 -3.73 -6.08
CA LEU A 246 8.73 -2.61 -5.18
C LEU A 246 8.96 -3.13 -3.76
N PHE A 247 9.83 -2.46 -3.02
CA PHE A 247 9.94 -2.65 -1.59
C PHE A 247 8.76 -1.99 -0.88
N GLY A 248 8.17 -2.71 0.05
CA GLY A 248 7.20 -2.23 1.02
C GLY A 248 7.32 -3.04 2.30
N SER A 249 7.19 -2.40 3.47
CA SER A 249 7.21 -3.10 4.75
C SER A 249 5.82 -3.48 5.23
N ASP A 250 4.81 -2.67 4.95
CA ASP A 250 3.50 -2.70 5.59
C ASP A 250 3.57 -2.25 7.07
N TYR A 251 4.45 -1.25 7.32
CA TYR A 251 4.59 -0.69 8.67
C TYR A 251 3.23 -0.15 9.18
N PRO A 252 2.82 -0.45 10.41
CA PRO A 252 3.60 -1.04 11.50
C PRO A 252 3.51 -2.57 11.59
N ALA A 253 2.79 -3.28 10.69
CA ALA A 253 2.65 -4.74 10.74
C ALA A 253 4.00 -5.46 10.67
N LEU A 254 4.88 -4.98 9.80
CA LEU A 254 6.27 -5.42 9.72
C LEU A 254 7.19 -4.20 9.67
N THR A 255 8.27 -4.18 10.43
CA THR A 255 9.23 -3.08 10.38
C THR A 255 10.13 -3.17 9.15
N PRO A 256 10.54 -2.03 8.55
CA PRO A 256 11.49 -2.04 7.44
C PRO A 256 12.82 -2.71 7.82
N ASP A 257 13.29 -2.53 9.06
CA ASP A 257 14.52 -3.19 9.55
C ASP A 257 14.45 -4.71 9.44
N ARG A 258 13.33 -5.30 9.89
CA ARG A 258 13.12 -6.75 9.82
C ARG A 258 12.98 -7.23 8.38
N TRP A 259 12.22 -6.48 7.56
CA TRP A 259 12.03 -6.83 6.16
C TRP A 259 13.38 -6.84 5.42
N LEU A 260 14.18 -5.78 5.57
CA LEU A 260 15.49 -5.64 4.94
C LEU A 260 16.46 -6.75 5.40
N ALA A 261 16.51 -7.03 6.70
CA ALA A 261 17.36 -8.08 7.25
C ALA A 261 17.02 -9.49 6.70
N ASP A 262 15.73 -9.75 6.42
CA ASP A 262 15.32 -11.02 5.82
C ASP A 262 15.49 -11.00 4.28
N PHE A 263 15.38 -9.83 3.62
CA PHE A 263 15.64 -9.67 2.20
C PHE A 263 17.10 -9.95 1.83
N GLU A 264 18.06 -9.60 2.70
CA GLU A 264 19.47 -9.93 2.50
C GLU A 264 19.76 -11.43 2.38
N LYS A 265 18.88 -12.27 2.93
CA LYS A 265 19.07 -13.73 3.01
C LYS A 265 18.44 -14.49 1.84
N ILE A 266 17.63 -13.84 1.00
CA ILE A 266 16.98 -14.49 -0.14
C ILE A 266 17.80 -14.34 -1.43
N ASP A 267 17.58 -15.24 -2.38
CA ASP A 267 18.32 -15.29 -3.64
C ASP A 267 17.80 -14.27 -4.65
N ILE A 268 18.01 -12.97 -4.34
CA ILE A 268 17.83 -11.87 -5.30
C ILE A 268 19.20 -11.48 -5.84
N ARG A 269 19.31 -11.43 -7.17
CA ARG A 269 20.54 -11.07 -7.88
C ARG A 269 21.03 -9.67 -7.45
N PRO A 270 22.36 -9.47 -7.31
CA PRO A 270 22.92 -8.21 -6.84
C PRO A 270 22.45 -6.99 -7.65
N GLU A 271 22.33 -7.11 -8.97
CA GLU A 271 21.88 -6.04 -9.86
C GLU A 271 20.38 -5.77 -9.79
N VAL A 272 19.59 -6.67 -9.20
CA VAL A 272 18.14 -6.52 -9.03
C VAL A 272 17.79 -5.90 -7.68
N ARG A 273 18.64 -6.08 -6.65
CA ARG A 273 18.40 -5.53 -5.31
C ARG A 273 18.14 -4.03 -5.31
N PRO A 274 18.98 -3.17 -5.92
CA PRO A 274 18.72 -1.73 -5.95
C PRO A 274 17.43 -1.36 -6.72
N LEU A 275 17.05 -2.16 -7.73
CA LEU A 275 15.79 -1.96 -8.44
C LEU A 275 14.61 -2.11 -7.46
N ILE A 276 14.55 -3.22 -6.73
CA ILE A 276 13.46 -3.52 -5.78
C ILE A 276 13.45 -2.52 -4.62
N LEU A 277 14.63 -2.24 -4.05
CA LEU A 277 14.72 -1.41 -2.85
C LEU A 277 14.42 0.07 -3.11
N LYS A 278 14.73 0.59 -4.31
CA LYS A 278 14.66 2.03 -4.54
C LYS A 278 14.29 2.46 -5.96
N GLU A 279 14.98 1.95 -6.98
CA GLU A 279 14.94 2.54 -8.31
C GLU A 279 13.57 2.44 -8.98
N ASN A 280 12.91 1.28 -8.84
CA ASN A 280 11.56 1.07 -9.39
C ASN A 280 10.54 2.02 -8.75
N ALA A 281 10.60 2.19 -7.43
CA ALA A 281 9.73 3.11 -6.72
C ALA A 281 10.02 4.57 -7.09
N ALA A 282 11.28 4.96 -7.19
CA ALA A 282 11.69 6.30 -7.62
C ALA A 282 11.16 6.61 -9.03
N GLN A 283 11.29 5.68 -9.97
CA GLN A 283 10.76 5.82 -11.33
C GLN A 283 9.24 5.92 -11.33
N LEU A 284 8.55 5.05 -10.58
CA LEU A 284 7.09 5.01 -10.49
C LEU A 284 6.51 6.31 -9.95
N LEU A 285 7.13 6.85 -8.88
CA LEU A 285 6.74 8.09 -8.22
C LEU A 285 7.18 9.36 -8.97
N GLY A 286 7.96 9.23 -10.05
CA GLY A 286 8.48 10.37 -10.81
C GLY A 286 9.53 11.19 -10.05
N LEU A 287 10.27 10.57 -9.16
CA LEU A 287 11.37 11.18 -8.43
C LEU A 287 12.62 11.23 -9.32
N LYS A 288 13.30 12.37 -9.34
CA LYS A 288 14.51 12.62 -10.13
C LYS A 288 15.70 12.85 -9.21
#